data_d1c0041773ac0b4a5c602d8f55492144
#
_entry.id   d1c0041773ac0b4a5c602d8f55492144
#
_cell.length_a   1.000
_cell.length_b   1.000
_cell.length_c   1.000
_cell.angle_alpha   90.00
_cell.angle_beta   90.00
_cell.angle_gamma   90.00
#
_symmetry.space_group_name_H-M   'P 1'
#
loop_
_entity.id
_entity.type
_entity.pdbx_description
1 polymer ?
#
loop_
_entity_poly.entity_id
_entity_poly.type
_entity_poly.pdbx_seq_one_letter_code
_entity_poly.pdbx_strand_id
1 'polypeptide(L)'
;MQGIKINPKTEGEWIRISDSILSEDRMAVVSRETNETKIIAAVNLDSSSPLSINTGIGFFDHMIEQLGKHSGISIELKCNGDLEVDQHHTVEDVSITLGQAIKESLSNKRGIGRYGFTLPMDDALATIAIDLSDRPFFKFNGEFRREVIGELPTELVPHFFYTFSQSLGANIHLSVSGEDDHHKIEACFKVLGRALSQALNISGNKDLPSTKGTL
;
A
#
# COMPACT_ATOMS: atom_id res chain seq x y z
N MET A 1 -18.26 -27.67 -13.56
CA MET A 1 -18.67 -26.53 -12.70
C MET A 1 -19.80 -27.03 -11.79
N GLN A 2 -19.55 -27.17 -10.50
CA GLN A 2 -20.62 -27.47 -9.53
C GLN A 2 -21.29 -26.14 -9.19
N GLY A 3 -22.56 -25.96 -9.59
CA GLY A 3 -23.32 -24.77 -9.27
C GLY A 3 -23.59 -24.69 -7.76
N ILE A 4 -23.25 -23.56 -7.16
CA ILE A 4 -23.57 -23.27 -5.76
C ILE A 4 -25.09 -23.09 -5.67
N LYS A 5 -25.76 -23.99 -4.93
CA LYS A 5 -27.19 -23.84 -4.61
C LYS A 5 -27.35 -22.81 -3.51
N ILE A 6 -27.78 -21.61 -3.87
CA ILE A 6 -28.08 -20.51 -2.94
C ILE A 6 -29.58 -20.59 -2.63
N ASN A 7 -29.96 -20.71 -1.35
CA ASN A 7 -31.36 -20.77 -0.91
C ASN A 7 -31.57 -19.80 0.27
N PRO A 8 -31.55 -18.48 0.02
CA PRO A 8 -31.70 -17.47 1.06
C PRO A 8 -33.14 -17.45 1.59
N LYS A 9 -33.26 -17.37 2.91
CA LYS A 9 -34.55 -17.39 3.62
C LYS A 9 -35.07 -16.00 3.97
N THR A 10 -34.27 -14.97 3.86
CA THR A 10 -34.62 -13.59 4.21
C THR A 10 -34.14 -12.59 3.15
N GLU A 11 -34.80 -11.43 3.08
CA GLU A 11 -34.36 -10.32 2.22
C GLU A 11 -32.93 -9.86 2.53
N GLY A 12 -32.54 -9.87 3.79
CA GLY A 12 -31.19 -9.55 4.22
C GLY A 12 -30.12 -10.56 3.76
N GLU A 13 -30.50 -11.83 3.58
CA GLU A 13 -29.60 -12.83 3.00
C GLU A 13 -29.45 -12.63 1.48
N TRP A 14 -30.53 -12.25 0.79
CA TRP A 14 -30.46 -11.89 -0.64
C TRP A 14 -29.55 -10.68 -0.87
N ILE A 15 -29.67 -9.65 -0.04
CA ILE A 15 -28.80 -8.45 -0.11
C ILE A 15 -27.33 -8.86 0.08
N ARG A 16 -27.01 -9.66 1.09
CA ARG A 16 -25.64 -10.14 1.33
C ARG A 16 -25.09 -10.99 0.17
N ILE A 17 -25.92 -11.82 -0.44
CA ILE A 17 -25.53 -12.67 -1.57
C ILE A 17 -25.36 -11.81 -2.82
N SER A 18 -26.26 -10.87 -3.08
CA SER A 18 -26.11 -9.95 -4.21
C SER A 18 -24.87 -9.07 -4.04
N ASP A 19 -24.59 -8.59 -2.83
CA ASP A 19 -23.39 -7.82 -2.53
C ASP A 19 -22.11 -8.65 -2.71
N SER A 20 -22.14 -9.96 -2.34
CA SER A 20 -21.03 -10.88 -2.57
C SER A 20 -20.83 -11.24 -4.04
N ILE A 21 -21.91 -11.32 -4.83
CA ILE A 21 -21.84 -11.61 -6.28
C ILE A 21 -21.50 -10.33 -7.09
N LEU A 22 -21.91 -9.15 -6.59
CA LEU A 22 -21.69 -7.86 -7.22
C LEU A 22 -20.50 -7.11 -6.63
N SER A 23 -19.82 -7.64 -5.59
CA SER A 23 -18.55 -7.09 -5.15
C SER A 23 -17.55 -7.32 -6.28
N GLU A 24 -17.21 -6.27 -7.00
CA GLU A 24 -16.02 -6.28 -7.83
C GLU A 24 -14.85 -6.64 -6.90
N ASP A 25 -14.12 -7.71 -7.22
CA ASP A 25 -12.92 -8.09 -6.49
C ASP A 25 -11.98 -6.88 -6.49
N ARG A 26 -11.64 -6.38 -5.30
CA ARG A 26 -10.70 -5.26 -5.16
C ARG A 26 -9.27 -5.74 -5.37
N MET A 27 -8.98 -6.14 -6.60
CA MET A 27 -7.69 -6.66 -6.99
C MET A 27 -7.25 -6.07 -8.33
N ALA A 28 -5.95 -5.92 -8.49
CA ALA A 28 -5.35 -5.46 -9.74
C ALA A 28 -3.97 -6.08 -9.95
N VAL A 29 -3.59 -6.18 -11.22
CA VAL A 29 -2.25 -6.57 -11.64
C VAL A 29 -1.70 -5.48 -12.54
N VAL A 30 -0.61 -4.85 -12.11
CA VAL A 30 0.07 -3.81 -12.87
C VAL A 30 1.45 -4.30 -13.27
N SER A 31 1.81 -4.09 -14.53
CA SER A 31 3.16 -4.32 -15.04
C SER A 31 3.76 -3.03 -15.55
N ARG A 32 5.03 -2.80 -15.24
CA ARG A 32 5.82 -1.68 -15.71
C ARG A 32 7.13 -2.19 -16.29
N GLU A 33 7.48 -1.72 -17.45
CA GLU A 33 8.73 -2.04 -18.13
C GLU A 33 9.36 -0.75 -18.65
N THR A 34 10.59 -0.52 -18.27
CA THR A 34 11.45 0.57 -18.74
C THR A 34 12.74 -0.01 -19.28
N ASN A 35 13.71 0.81 -19.67
CA ASN A 35 15.04 0.32 -20.02
C ASN A 35 15.84 -0.12 -18.77
N GLU A 36 15.42 0.26 -17.59
CA GLU A 36 16.12 0.11 -16.31
C GLU A 36 15.48 -0.99 -15.45
N THR A 37 14.17 -1.15 -15.54
CA THR A 37 13.42 -2.08 -14.67
C THR A 37 12.34 -2.84 -15.43
N LYS A 38 12.03 -4.03 -14.92
CA LYS A 38 10.87 -4.82 -15.33
C LYS A 38 10.14 -5.32 -14.09
N ILE A 39 8.90 -4.85 -13.89
CA ILE A 39 8.14 -5.05 -12.66
C ILE A 39 6.76 -5.61 -12.97
N ILE A 40 6.31 -6.51 -12.11
CA ILE A 40 4.92 -6.92 -12.02
C ILE A 40 4.48 -6.89 -10.55
N ALA A 41 3.34 -6.28 -10.29
CA ALA A 41 2.72 -6.24 -8.97
C ALA A 41 1.26 -6.66 -9.05
N ALA A 42 0.89 -7.68 -8.29
CA ALA A 42 -0.50 -8.09 -8.08
C ALA A 42 -0.90 -7.75 -6.64
N VAL A 43 -2.02 -7.08 -6.48
CA VAL A 43 -2.56 -6.65 -5.18
C VAL A 43 -4.00 -7.12 -5.04
N ASN A 44 -4.35 -7.63 -3.85
CA ASN A 44 -5.73 -7.91 -3.47
C ASN A 44 -6.00 -7.26 -2.10
N LEU A 45 -6.94 -6.30 -2.06
CA LEU A 45 -7.26 -5.53 -0.86
C LEU A 45 -8.13 -6.30 0.14
N ASP A 46 -8.72 -7.43 -0.27
CA ASP A 46 -9.65 -8.23 0.52
C ASP A 46 -9.04 -9.57 1.00
N SER A 47 -7.75 -9.79 0.74
CA SER A 47 -7.00 -10.97 1.17
C SER A 47 -5.66 -10.57 1.76
N SER A 48 -5.22 -11.25 2.81
CA SER A 48 -3.89 -11.04 3.42
C SER A 48 -2.81 -11.97 2.86
N SER A 49 -3.14 -12.79 1.88
CA SER A 49 -2.21 -13.74 1.24
C SER A 49 -2.59 -13.99 -0.21
N PRO A 50 -1.62 -14.29 -1.08
CA PRO A 50 -0.19 -14.45 -0.82
C PRO A 50 0.52 -13.13 -0.49
N LEU A 51 1.69 -13.23 0.14
CA LEU A 51 2.61 -12.11 0.35
C LEU A 51 4.00 -12.58 -0.10
N SER A 52 4.45 -12.11 -1.26
CA SER A 52 5.70 -12.54 -1.90
C SER A 52 6.35 -11.36 -2.60
N ILE A 53 7.49 -10.93 -2.09
CA ILE A 53 8.20 -9.75 -2.57
C ILE A 53 9.60 -10.15 -3.01
N ASN A 54 10.00 -9.67 -4.17
CA ASN A 54 11.35 -9.88 -4.69
C ASN A 54 11.76 -8.69 -5.56
N THR A 55 12.50 -7.76 -4.99
CA THR A 55 13.06 -6.59 -5.68
C THR A 55 14.55 -6.75 -5.95
N GLY A 56 15.20 -7.74 -5.33
CA GLY A 56 16.65 -7.90 -5.33
C GLY A 56 17.35 -7.07 -4.25
N ILE A 57 16.63 -6.28 -3.45
CA ILE A 57 17.15 -5.50 -2.32
C ILE A 57 16.51 -6.06 -1.04
N GLY A 58 17.24 -6.91 -0.33
CA GLY A 58 16.68 -7.72 0.76
C GLY A 58 16.01 -6.90 1.86
N PHE A 59 16.59 -5.78 2.27
CA PHE A 59 15.97 -4.90 3.26
C PHE A 59 14.69 -4.22 2.74
N PHE A 60 14.66 -3.85 1.45
CA PHE A 60 13.49 -3.26 0.83
C PHE A 60 12.34 -4.28 0.67
N ASP A 61 12.68 -5.52 0.32
CA ASP A 61 11.72 -6.63 0.29
C ASP A 61 11.04 -6.76 1.65
N HIS A 62 11.83 -6.79 2.74
CA HIS A 62 11.32 -6.83 4.10
C HIS A 62 10.42 -5.64 4.44
N MET A 63 10.74 -4.44 3.98
CA MET A 63 9.90 -3.25 4.20
C MET A 63 8.53 -3.34 3.51
N ILE A 64 8.48 -3.83 2.27
CA ILE A 64 7.21 -4.03 1.56
C ILE A 64 6.42 -5.19 2.19
N GLU A 65 7.07 -6.23 2.69
CA GLU A 65 6.41 -7.27 3.48
C GLU A 65 5.76 -6.71 4.76
N GLN A 66 6.44 -5.80 5.48
CA GLN A 66 5.84 -5.12 6.63
C GLN A 66 4.58 -4.33 6.23
N LEU A 67 4.64 -3.61 5.10
CA LEU A 67 3.48 -2.90 4.57
C LEU A 67 2.31 -3.87 4.30
N GLY A 68 2.53 -4.93 3.54
CA GLY A 68 1.49 -5.92 3.22
C GLY A 68 0.91 -6.60 4.46
N LYS A 69 1.77 -7.06 5.37
CA LYS A 69 1.35 -7.71 6.62
C LYS A 69 0.52 -6.81 7.51
N HIS A 70 0.92 -5.55 7.67
CA HIS A 70 0.25 -4.61 8.56
C HIS A 70 -0.98 -3.93 7.94
N SER A 71 -1.07 -3.87 6.62
CA SER A 71 -2.29 -3.44 5.93
C SER A 71 -3.33 -4.55 5.83
N GLY A 72 -2.92 -5.82 5.92
CA GLY A 72 -3.80 -6.97 5.72
C GLY A 72 -4.17 -7.22 4.26
N ILE A 73 -3.36 -6.70 3.32
CA ILE A 73 -3.53 -6.90 1.88
C ILE A 73 -2.54 -7.93 1.34
N SER A 74 -2.94 -8.65 0.30
CA SER A 74 -2.06 -9.52 -0.47
C SER A 74 -1.21 -8.68 -1.43
N ILE A 75 0.09 -8.97 -1.49
CA ILE A 75 1.02 -8.36 -2.45
C ILE A 75 1.92 -9.45 -3.03
N GLU A 76 1.87 -9.64 -4.34
CA GLU A 76 2.86 -10.39 -5.08
C GLU A 76 3.60 -9.40 -5.97
N LEU A 77 4.89 -9.19 -5.69
CA LEU A 77 5.72 -8.22 -6.38
C LEU A 77 7.04 -8.84 -6.82
N LYS A 78 7.36 -8.71 -8.08
CA LYS A 78 8.65 -9.08 -8.65
C LYS A 78 9.20 -7.92 -9.46
N CYS A 79 10.45 -7.56 -9.17
CA CYS A 79 11.22 -6.58 -9.92
C CYS A 79 12.52 -7.24 -10.42
N ASN A 80 12.91 -6.88 -11.64
CA ASN A 80 14.24 -7.07 -12.15
C ASN A 80 14.74 -5.70 -12.59
N GLY A 81 15.60 -5.09 -11.77
CA GLY A 81 16.17 -3.76 -11.99
C GLY A 81 17.68 -3.82 -12.21
N ASP A 82 18.23 -2.71 -12.66
CA ASP A 82 19.65 -2.50 -12.98
C ASP A 82 20.47 -2.19 -11.72
N LEU A 83 20.42 -3.08 -10.72
CA LEU A 83 21.09 -2.92 -9.41
C LEU A 83 22.61 -2.77 -9.50
N GLU A 84 23.21 -3.10 -10.63
CA GLU A 84 24.62 -2.83 -10.95
C GLU A 84 24.90 -1.33 -11.12
N VAL A 85 23.88 -0.50 -11.38
CA VAL A 85 23.94 0.97 -11.40
C VAL A 85 23.81 1.50 -9.99
N ASP A 86 22.62 1.37 -9.42
CA ASP A 86 22.28 1.61 -8.01
C ASP A 86 20.87 1.10 -7.69
N GLN A 87 20.33 1.43 -6.51
CA GLN A 87 19.01 1.02 -6.06
C GLN A 87 17.88 1.99 -6.47
N HIS A 88 18.21 3.17 -7.00
CA HIS A 88 17.26 4.27 -7.22
C HIS A 88 16.11 3.86 -8.15
N HIS A 89 16.45 3.40 -9.37
CA HIS A 89 15.44 3.02 -10.37
C HIS A 89 14.52 1.91 -9.85
N THR A 90 15.09 0.93 -9.15
CA THR A 90 14.31 -0.17 -8.56
C THR A 90 13.33 0.34 -7.51
N VAL A 91 13.78 1.18 -6.57
CA VAL A 91 12.92 1.71 -5.49
C VAL A 91 11.83 2.62 -6.06
N GLU A 92 12.18 3.52 -7.00
CA GLU A 92 11.22 4.41 -7.64
C GLU A 92 10.15 3.65 -8.41
N ASP A 93 10.55 2.78 -9.34
CA ASP A 93 9.62 2.06 -10.21
C ASP A 93 8.76 1.03 -9.47
N VAL A 94 9.29 0.40 -8.41
CA VAL A 94 8.49 -0.43 -7.48
C VAL A 94 7.43 0.40 -6.78
N SER A 95 7.79 1.60 -6.28
CA SER A 95 6.83 2.48 -5.61
C SER A 95 5.71 2.97 -6.54
N ILE A 96 6.06 3.30 -7.80
CA ILE A 96 5.08 3.64 -8.84
C ILE A 96 4.13 2.47 -9.07
N THR A 97 4.68 1.28 -9.34
CA THR A 97 3.90 0.10 -9.73
C THR A 97 2.98 -0.36 -8.59
N LEU A 98 3.49 -0.39 -7.36
CA LEU A 98 2.70 -0.75 -6.18
C LEU A 98 1.59 0.27 -5.88
N GLY A 99 1.91 1.56 -5.96
CA GLY A 99 0.93 2.63 -5.78
C GLY A 99 -0.20 2.56 -6.81
N GLN A 100 0.13 2.32 -8.07
CA GLN A 100 -0.85 2.11 -9.14
C GLN A 100 -1.71 0.86 -8.91
N ALA A 101 -1.11 -0.27 -8.52
CA ALA A 101 -1.84 -1.50 -8.26
C ALA A 101 -2.86 -1.33 -7.13
N ILE A 102 -2.51 -0.66 -6.03
CA ILE A 102 -3.46 -0.34 -4.95
C ILE A 102 -4.53 0.63 -5.44
N LYS A 103 -4.16 1.65 -6.22
CA LYS A 103 -5.12 2.62 -6.78
C LYS A 103 -6.15 1.94 -7.69
N GLU A 104 -5.71 1.08 -8.60
CA GLU A 104 -6.60 0.34 -9.51
C GLU A 104 -7.50 -0.62 -8.73
N SER A 105 -6.96 -1.31 -7.71
CA SER A 105 -7.74 -2.19 -6.82
C SER A 105 -8.83 -1.45 -6.04
N LEU A 106 -8.68 -0.15 -5.78
CA LEU A 106 -9.69 0.67 -5.09
C LEU A 106 -10.93 0.94 -5.93
N SER A 107 -10.83 0.78 -7.27
CA SER A 107 -11.95 0.99 -8.19
C SER A 107 -12.67 2.33 -7.93
N ASN A 108 -13.96 2.30 -7.61
CA ASN A 108 -14.79 3.49 -7.42
C ASN A 108 -14.68 4.13 -6.02
N LYS A 109 -13.88 3.60 -5.13
CA LYS A 109 -13.65 4.07 -3.75
C LYS A 109 -14.90 4.20 -2.87
N ARG A 110 -16.01 3.52 -3.22
CA ARG A 110 -17.25 3.56 -2.43
C ARG A 110 -17.09 2.74 -1.15
N GLY A 111 -17.56 3.29 -0.04
CA GLY A 111 -17.57 2.61 1.26
C GLY A 111 -16.22 2.49 1.95
N ILE A 112 -15.12 2.98 1.38
CA ILE A 112 -13.80 2.94 2.02
C ILE A 112 -13.74 3.87 3.25
N GLY A 113 -12.82 3.57 4.18
CA GLY A 113 -12.54 4.40 5.35
C GLY A 113 -11.86 5.72 5.00
N ARG A 114 -11.15 5.77 3.86
CA ARG A 114 -10.45 6.93 3.29
C ARG A 114 -9.24 7.41 4.10
N TYR A 115 -9.29 7.38 5.43
CA TYR A 115 -8.28 7.96 6.35
C TYR A 115 -7.63 6.91 7.25
N GLY A 116 -6.41 7.19 7.78
CA GLY A 116 -5.73 6.34 8.75
C GLY A 116 -4.52 6.99 9.43
N PHE A 117 -4.05 6.41 10.57
CA PHE A 117 -3.12 7.02 11.57
C PHE A 117 -2.08 6.04 12.20
N THR A 118 -1.41 6.38 13.18
CA THR A 118 -0.15 6.29 13.94
C THR A 118 0.29 4.96 14.62
N LEU A 119 1.65 4.73 14.81
CA LEU A 119 2.22 3.53 15.45
C LEU A 119 3.63 3.74 16.07
N PRO A 120 3.94 3.24 17.32
CA PRO A 120 5.30 3.12 17.84
C PRO A 120 5.97 1.79 17.45
N MET A 121 7.30 1.77 17.38
CA MET A 121 8.12 0.58 17.26
C MET A 121 9.41 0.74 18.07
N ASP A 122 9.52 0.02 19.20
CA ASP A 122 10.62 0.07 20.16
C ASP A 122 11.00 1.54 20.49
N ASP A 123 12.22 1.97 20.15
CA ASP A 123 12.69 3.35 20.31
C ASP A 123 12.15 4.33 19.28
N ALA A 124 11.52 3.84 18.22
CA ALA A 124 11.04 4.66 17.13
C ALA A 124 9.53 4.93 17.24
N LEU A 125 9.15 6.16 16.90
CA LEU A 125 7.76 6.57 16.74
C LEU A 125 7.54 7.10 15.33
N ALA A 126 6.68 6.42 14.57
CA ALA A 126 6.21 6.92 13.28
C ALA A 126 4.75 7.35 13.36
N THR A 127 4.44 8.51 12.79
CA THR A 127 3.09 9.05 12.68
C THR A 127 2.79 9.30 11.22
N ILE A 128 1.69 8.76 10.74
CA ILE A 128 1.22 8.98 9.37
C ILE A 128 -0.22 9.48 9.38
N ALA A 129 -0.53 10.41 8.48
CA ALA A 129 -1.90 10.71 8.08
C ALA A 129 -2.02 10.47 6.58
N ILE A 130 -3.03 9.71 6.18
CA ILE A 130 -3.32 9.40 4.78
C ILE A 130 -4.74 9.82 4.41
N ASP A 131 -4.91 10.39 3.20
CA ASP A 131 -6.20 10.68 2.57
C ASP A 131 -6.18 10.21 1.12
N LEU A 132 -7.00 9.22 0.78
CA LEU A 132 -7.13 8.64 -0.56
C LEU A 132 -8.01 9.52 -1.47
N SER A 133 -7.64 10.77 -1.65
CA SER A 133 -8.45 11.85 -2.24
C SER A 133 -8.21 12.10 -3.73
N ASP A 134 -7.36 11.35 -4.41
CA ASP A 134 -6.84 11.63 -5.77
C ASP A 134 -6.19 13.02 -5.93
N ARG A 135 -5.77 13.62 -4.81
CA ARG A 135 -4.98 14.85 -4.76
C ARG A 135 -3.66 14.55 -4.06
N PRO A 136 -2.68 14.00 -4.80
CA PRO A 136 -1.43 13.57 -4.22
C PRO A 136 -0.66 14.73 -3.60
N PHE A 137 -0.16 14.49 -2.40
CA PHE A 137 0.74 15.38 -1.70
C PHE A 137 1.56 14.55 -0.72
N PHE A 138 2.83 14.85 -0.59
CA PHE A 138 3.70 14.19 0.38
C PHE A 138 4.48 15.19 1.20
N LYS A 139 4.50 14.96 2.51
CA LYS A 139 5.38 15.67 3.43
C LYS A 139 6.04 14.67 4.36
N PHE A 140 7.36 14.72 4.41
CA PHE A 140 8.19 13.96 5.34
C PHE A 140 8.80 14.87 6.40
N ASN A 141 8.83 14.38 7.64
CA ASN A 141 9.54 15.01 8.75
C ASN A 141 10.28 13.92 9.54
N GLY A 142 11.58 13.85 9.37
CA GLY A 142 12.47 12.89 9.99
C GLY A 142 13.85 12.96 9.37
N GLU A 143 14.80 12.29 10.00
CA GLU A 143 16.17 12.18 9.51
C GLU A 143 16.73 10.79 9.78
N PHE A 144 17.61 10.34 8.91
CA PHE A 144 18.39 9.13 9.06
C PHE A 144 19.86 9.50 9.19
N ARG A 145 20.57 8.89 10.16
CA ARG A 145 22.00 9.17 10.43
C ARG A 145 22.92 8.28 9.60
N ARG A 146 22.46 7.07 9.29
CA ARG A 146 23.18 6.10 8.48
C ARG A 146 22.83 6.33 7.01
N GLU A 147 23.84 6.27 6.15
CA GLU A 147 23.63 6.41 4.70
C GLU A 147 22.91 5.19 4.10
N VAL A 148 23.15 4.00 4.67
CA VAL A 148 22.61 2.73 4.16
C VAL A 148 22.16 1.82 5.30
N ILE A 149 21.05 1.12 5.13
CA ILE A 149 20.60 0.00 5.97
C ILE A 149 20.42 -1.24 5.09
N GLY A 150 21.15 -2.32 5.41
CA GLY A 150 21.28 -3.43 4.44
C GLY A 150 21.86 -2.91 3.13
N GLU A 151 21.19 -3.15 2.04
CA GLU A 151 21.53 -2.65 0.70
C GLU A 151 20.71 -1.41 0.28
N LEU A 152 19.87 -0.87 1.18
CA LEU A 152 18.99 0.25 0.90
C LEU A 152 19.59 1.58 1.36
N PRO A 153 19.91 2.52 0.45
CA PRO A 153 20.22 3.91 0.80
C PRO A 153 19.04 4.56 1.52
N THR A 154 19.31 5.20 2.67
CA THR A 154 18.24 5.75 3.51
C THR A 154 17.53 6.95 2.89
N GLU A 155 18.20 7.68 2.00
CA GLU A 155 17.61 8.77 1.22
C GLU A 155 16.48 8.29 0.30
N LEU A 156 16.50 7.01 -0.13
CA LEU A 156 15.45 6.43 -0.96
C LEU A 156 14.17 6.12 -0.17
N VAL A 157 14.20 6.14 1.15
CA VAL A 157 12.99 5.90 1.98
C VAL A 157 11.97 7.05 1.78
N PRO A 158 12.28 8.34 2.03
CA PRO A 158 11.35 9.41 1.72
C PRO A 158 11.01 9.49 0.23
N HIS A 159 11.92 9.11 -0.67
CA HIS A 159 11.66 9.05 -2.10
C HIS A 159 10.59 8.00 -2.44
N PHE A 160 10.66 6.79 -1.85
CA PHE A 160 9.62 5.77 -1.97
C PHE A 160 8.24 6.34 -1.58
N PHE A 161 8.12 6.96 -0.40
CA PHE A 161 6.83 7.49 0.07
C PHE A 161 6.31 8.63 -0.80
N TYR A 162 7.18 9.49 -1.32
CA TYR A 162 6.83 10.52 -2.28
C TYR A 162 6.23 9.92 -3.54
N THR A 163 6.98 9.04 -4.21
CA THR A 163 6.58 8.41 -5.47
C THR A 163 5.33 7.54 -5.31
N PHE A 164 5.25 6.81 -4.21
CA PHE A 164 4.07 6.03 -3.84
C PHE A 164 2.83 6.93 -3.66
N SER A 165 2.95 8.07 -2.98
CA SER A 165 1.85 9.01 -2.79
C SER A 165 1.33 9.56 -4.12
N GLN A 166 2.24 9.89 -5.04
CA GLN A 166 1.88 10.37 -6.39
C GLN A 166 1.12 9.30 -7.16
N SER A 167 1.63 8.07 -7.18
CA SER A 167 1.05 6.95 -7.95
C SER A 167 -0.29 6.49 -7.39
N LEU A 168 -0.41 6.42 -6.07
CA LEU A 168 -1.67 6.07 -5.39
C LEU A 168 -2.72 7.18 -5.49
N GLY A 169 -2.31 8.42 -5.73
CA GLY A 169 -3.19 9.59 -5.66
C GLY A 169 -3.55 9.94 -4.21
N ALA A 170 -2.64 9.72 -3.28
CA ALA A 170 -2.87 9.93 -1.85
C ALA A 170 -2.16 11.19 -1.34
N ASN A 171 -2.81 11.88 -0.39
CA ASN A 171 -2.15 12.87 0.45
C ASN A 171 -1.57 12.13 1.65
N ILE A 172 -0.24 12.22 1.86
CA ILE A 172 0.48 11.53 2.93
C ILE A 172 1.36 12.54 3.70
N HIS A 173 1.14 12.62 5.01
CA HIS A 173 2.05 13.28 5.94
C HIS A 173 2.69 12.21 6.82
N LEU A 174 4.01 12.09 6.79
CA LEU A 174 4.79 11.11 7.54
C LEU A 174 5.81 11.81 8.41
N SER A 175 5.82 11.48 9.70
CA SER A 175 6.85 11.92 10.64
C SER A 175 7.44 10.72 11.35
N VAL A 176 8.75 10.72 11.57
CA VAL A 176 9.43 9.67 12.32
C VAL A 176 10.51 10.24 13.22
N SER A 177 10.63 9.67 14.43
CA SER A 177 11.70 9.93 15.38
C SER A 177 12.16 8.63 16.03
N GLY A 178 13.36 8.58 16.56
CA GLY A 178 13.96 7.40 17.19
C GLY A 178 15.49 7.44 17.12
N GLU A 179 16.13 6.43 17.70
CA GLU A 179 17.59 6.35 17.74
C GLU A 179 18.15 5.43 16.67
N ASP A 180 17.53 4.23 16.48
CA ASP A 180 17.95 3.26 15.48
C ASP A 180 17.24 3.52 14.14
N ASP A 181 18.04 3.75 13.08
CA ASP A 181 17.52 4.02 11.74
C ASP A 181 16.79 2.82 11.11
N HIS A 182 17.18 1.59 11.45
CA HIS A 182 16.44 0.38 11.04
C HIS A 182 15.02 0.42 11.61
N HIS A 183 14.88 0.67 12.93
CA HIS A 183 13.57 0.78 13.58
C HIS A 183 12.75 1.94 13.03
N LYS A 184 13.38 3.09 12.75
CA LYS A 184 12.69 4.23 12.13
C LYS A 184 12.12 3.88 10.76
N ILE A 185 12.91 3.25 9.90
CA ILE A 185 12.45 2.87 8.55
C ILE A 185 11.34 1.82 8.65
N GLU A 186 11.54 0.78 9.42
CA GLU A 186 10.53 -0.26 9.62
C GLU A 186 9.22 0.32 10.21
N ALA A 187 9.31 1.25 11.18
CA ALA A 187 8.15 1.95 11.72
C ALA A 187 7.39 2.74 10.62
N CYS A 188 8.10 3.38 9.68
CA CYS A 188 7.47 4.08 8.56
C CYS A 188 6.64 3.13 7.68
N PHE A 189 7.15 1.97 7.33
CA PHE A 189 6.42 1.00 6.50
C PHE A 189 5.27 0.32 7.27
N LYS A 190 5.47 -0.01 8.54
CA LYS A 190 4.41 -0.55 9.41
C LYS A 190 3.27 0.44 9.60
N VAL A 191 3.57 1.72 9.86
CA VAL A 191 2.53 2.73 10.06
C VAL A 191 1.78 3.01 8.76
N LEU A 192 2.43 2.97 7.59
CA LEU A 192 1.75 3.03 6.30
C LEU A 192 0.80 1.84 6.14
N GLY A 193 1.25 0.62 6.45
CA GLY A 193 0.40 -0.57 6.41
C GLY A 193 -0.84 -0.42 7.30
N ARG A 194 -0.66 0.02 8.55
CA ARG A 194 -1.79 0.24 9.48
C ARG A 194 -2.75 1.35 9.02
N ALA A 195 -2.21 2.44 8.48
CA ALA A 195 -3.02 3.51 7.92
C ALA A 195 -3.82 3.05 6.69
N LEU A 196 -3.20 2.28 5.80
CA LEU A 196 -3.88 1.67 4.65
C LEU A 196 -4.97 0.69 5.11
N SER A 197 -4.71 -0.16 6.10
CA SER A 197 -5.73 -1.06 6.65
C SER A 197 -7.00 -0.31 7.08
N GLN A 198 -6.85 0.85 7.70
CA GLN A 198 -7.98 1.70 8.10
C GLN A 198 -8.63 2.39 6.89
N ALA A 199 -7.81 2.98 6.02
CA ALA A 199 -8.28 3.74 4.86
C ALA A 199 -8.98 2.86 3.81
N LEU A 200 -8.54 1.60 3.65
CA LEU A 200 -9.06 0.64 2.69
C LEU A 200 -10.28 -0.15 3.22
N ASN A 201 -10.50 -0.12 4.54
CA ASN A 201 -11.60 -0.86 5.15
C ASN A 201 -12.95 -0.36 4.62
N ILE A 202 -13.80 -1.30 4.17
CA ILE A 202 -15.15 -0.99 3.73
C ILE A 202 -16.07 -0.92 4.95
N SER A 203 -16.60 0.27 5.22
CA SER A 203 -17.72 0.45 6.15
C SER A 203 -19.00 -0.01 5.47
N GLY A 204 -19.97 -0.54 6.23
CA GLY A 204 -21.25 -1.01 5.67
C GLY A 204 -22.07 0.04 4.89
N ASN A 205 -21.62 1.28 4.82
CA ASN A 205 -22.17 2.33 3.98
C ASN A 205 -21.47 2.34 2.61
N LYS A 206 -22.25 2.27 1.52
CA LYS A 206 -21.77 2.28 0.12
C LYS A 206 -21.62 3.71 -0.45
N ASP A 207 -21.79 4.74 0.35
CA ASP A 207 -21.64 6.12 -0.10
C ASP A 207 -20.18 6.47 -0.39
N LEU A 208 -19.98 7.36 -1.35
CA LEU A 208 -18.67 7.94 -1.56
C LEU A 208 -18.34 8.86 -0.37
N PRO A 209 -17.21 8.68 0.36
CA PRO A 209 -16.86 9.48 1.52
C PRO A 209 -16.36 10.88 1.12
N SER A 210 -17.19 11.62 0.41
CA SER A 210 -16.90 12.97 -0.10
C SER A 210 -18.19 13.79 -0.25
N THR A 211 -18.20 14.97 0.36
CA THR A 211 -19.29 15.95 0.18
C THR A 211 -19.31 16.57 -1.22
N LYS A 212 -18.23 16.41 -1.99
CA LYS A 212 -18.13 16.90 -3.38
C LYS A 212 -18.74 15.93 -4.39
N GLY A 213 -19.10 14.70 -3.97
CA GLY A 213 -19.59 13.66 -4.87
C GLY A 213 -18.52 13.02 -5.78
N THR A 214 -17.26 13.40 -5.62
CA THR A 214 -16.07 12.86 -6.32
C THR A 214 -14.90 12.70 -5.34
N LEU A 215 -14.03 11.76 -5.63
CA LEU A 215 -12.71 11.59 -5.00
C LEU A 215 -11.69 11.45 -6.09
#